data_207f6ad8c3561860ea3bb5e4f52221c4
#
_entry.id   207f6ad8c3561860ea3bb5e4f52221c4
#
_cell.length_a   1.000
_cell.length_b   1.000
_cell.length_c   1.000
_cell.angle_alpha   90.00
_cell.angle_beta   90.00
_cell.angle_gamma   90.00
#
_symmetry.space_group_name_H-M   'P 1'
#
loop_
_entity.id
_entity.type
_entity.pdbx_description
1 polymer ?
#
loop_
_entity_poly.entity_id
_entity_poly.type
_entity_poly.pdbx_seq_one_letter_code
_entity_poly.pdbx_strand_id
1 'polypeptide(L)'
;MKKIIAAAVAAAFVAPAFAADVSLSGSQEFAYTDANGATSTAIDGNFTVGASTETANGLSVSADIIIDNEGGEDGGSSLTIAGTFGSLDLGDTSSAADSVDDRTDYDKVLGLGTTAGDAGIGWTLPTMVPGLKVYVSHGADTDEETDSEAHTGVALSYATGPVSVGWAENNNDDGTKITYVGGTATFGGVAVSIERMDDDATDTEQAAMGVKYGMGDMTLYAANMETQIANTVDADQTAIGVQYSLGGGVTAFLENRTDSKDATADSTAAGVEFKF
;
A
#
# COMPACT_ATOMS: atom_id res chain seq x y z
N MET A 1 -53.73 0.85 17.76
CA MET A 1 -52.51 0.14 17.34
C MET A 1 -51.64 0.93 16.34
N LYS A 2 -52.19 1.59 15.33
CA LYS A 2 -51.41 2.37 14.36
C LYS A 2 -50.60 3.54 14.93
N LYS A 3 -51.06 4.16 16.01
CA LYS A 3 -50.35 5.30 16.68
C LYS A 3 -49.17 4.84 17.54
N ILE A 4 -49.16 3.61 18.03
CA ILE A 4 -48.06 3.05 18.83
C ILE A 4 -46.88 2.66 17.91
N ILE A 5 -47.20 2.15 16.73
CA ILE A 5 -46.16 1.79 15.73
C ILE A 5 -45.45 3.07 15.22
N ALA A 6 -46.19 4.15 14.97
CA ALA A 6 -45.60 5.42 14.55
C ALA A 6 -44.68 6.03 15.63
N ALA A 7 -45.05 5.91 16.91
CA ALA A 7 -44.23 6.37 18.03
C ALA A 7 -42.96 5.50 18.23
N ALA A 8 -43.05 4.17 18.03
CA ALA A 8 -41.92 3.27 18.13
C ALA A 8 -40.93 3.51 16.97
N VAL A 9 -41.42 3.76 15.75
CA VAL A 9 -40.58 4.13 14.60
C VAL A 9 -39.92 5.50 14.81
N ALA A 10 -40.66 6.50 15.31
CA ALA A 10 -40.08 7.81 15.62
C ALA A 10 -39.04 7.74 16.75
N ALA A 11 -39.21 6.87 17.75
CA ALA A 11 -38.25 6.67 18.83
C ALA A 11 -36.97 5.94 18.34
N ALA A 12 -37.07 5.11 17.31
CA ALA A 12 -35.92 4.45 16.71
C ALA A 12 -35.01 5.43 15.93
N PHE A 13 -35.58 6.56 15.45
CA PHE A 13 -34.82 7.61 14.78
C PHE A 13 -34.27 8.71 15.73
N VAL A 14 -34.54 8.61 17.05
CA VAL A 14 -33.95 9.50 18.07
C VAL A 14 -32.77 8.82 18.79
N ALA A 15 -32.16 7.78 18.18
CA ALA A 15 -30.81 7.43 18.54
C ALA A 15 -29.95 8.70 18.34
N PRO A 16 -29.09 9.08 19.30
CA PRO A 16 -28.19 10.21 19.07
C PRO A 16 -27.53 9.96 17.71
N ALA A 17 -27.71 10.89 16.80
CA ALA A 17 -26.90 10.92 15.60
C ALA A 17 -25.48 11.11 16.14
N PHE A 18 -24.72 10.03 16.26
CA PHE A 18 -23.28 10.14 16.40
C PHE A 18 -22.85 10.87 15.15
N ALA A 19 -22.46 12.13 15.29
CA ALA A 19 -21.96 12.89 14.18
C ALA A 19 -20.68 12.16 13.75
N ALA A 20 -20.70 11.50 12.60
CA ALA A 20 -19.50 10.95 12.04
C ALA A 20 -18.60 12.13 11.66
N ASP A 21 -17.34 12.07 12.04
CA ASP A 21 -16.33 12.98 11.52
C ASP A 21 -16.11 12.62 10.05
N VAL A 22 -16.23 13.61 9.18
CA VAL A 22 -16.01 13.45 7.75
C VAL A 22 -14.70 14.13 7.38
N SER A 23 -13.83 13.41 6.71
CA SER A 23 -12.56 13.90 6.18
C SER A 23 -12.54 13.85 4.65
N LEU A 24 -11.76 14.72 4.10
CA LEU A 24 -11.50 14.82 2.68
C LEU A 24 -9.99 14.87 2.49
N SER A 25 -9.44 13.99 1.67
CA SER A 25 -8.03 13.98 1.33
C SER A 25 -7.85 13.49 -0.11
N GLY A 26 -6.66 13.64 -0.64
CA GLY A 26 -6.37 13.15 -1.97
C GLY A 26 -4.97 13.52 -2.43
N SER A 27 -4.63 13.04 -3.61
CA SER A 27 -3.41 13.39 -4.30
C SER A 27 -3.68 13.65 -5.77
N GLN A 28 -2.87 14.53 -6.35
CA GLN A 28 -2.82 14.75 -7.79
C GLN A 28 -1.36 14.83 -8.19
N GLU A 29 -0.95 14.00 -9.12
CA GLU A 29 0.40 13.98 -9.65
C GLU A 29 0.39 14.31 -11.15
N PHE A 30 1.32 15.13 -11.58
CA PHE A 30 1.67 15.32 -12.99
C PHE A 30 3.08 14.78 -13.20
N ALA A 31 3.25 13.87 -14.14
CA ALA A 31 4.53 13.32 -14.54
C ALA A 31 4.79 13.50 -16.04
N TYR A 32 6.03 13.85 -16.36
CA TYR A 32 6.61 13.74 -17.70
C TYR A 32 7.64 12.62 -17.67
N THR A 33 7.49 11.66 -18.57
CA THR A 33 8.37 10.50 -18.66
C THR A 33 9.01 10.43 -20.06
N ASP A 34 10.31 10.19 -20.10
CA ASP A 34 11.06 9.81 -21.30
C ASP A 34 11.51 8.36 -21.10
N ALA A 35 10.98 7.46 -21.92
CA ALA A 35 11.34 6.05 -21.95
C ALA A 35 12.03 5.75 -23.28
N ASN A 36 13.36 5.66 -23.26
CA ASN A 36 14.18 5.35 -24.43
C ASN A 36 13.89 6.26 -25.65
N GLY A 37 13.69 7.57 -25.41
CA GLY A 37 13.38 8.56 -26.43
C GLY A 37 11.91 8.68 -26.81
N ALA A 38 11.05 7.86 -26.26
CA ALA A 38 9.59 8.03 -26.35
C ALA A 38 9.09 8.81 -25.12
N THR A 39 8.52 9.98 -25.36
CA THR A 39 8.04 10.86 -24.28
C THR A 39 6.56 10.75 -24.08
N SER A 40 6.12 10.80 -22.83
CA SER A 40 4.72 10.82 -22.43
C SER A 40 4.49 11.79 -21.26
N THR A 41 3.24 12.15 -21.08
CA THR A 41 2.78 12.86 -19.88
C THR A 41 1.58 12.15 -19.29
N ALA A 42 1.53 12.05 -17.99
CA ALA A 42 0.39 11.51 -17.25
C ALA A 42 -0.07 12.51 -16.18
N ILE A 43 -1.35 12.48 -15.88
CA ILE A 43 -1.94 13.08 -14.69
C ILE A 43 -2.64 11.93 -13.97
N ASP A 44 -2.18 11.62 -12.79
CA ASP A 44 -2.75 10.60 -11.93
C ASP A 44 -3.18 11.20 -10.60
N GLY A 45 -4.18 10.61 -9.96
CA GLY A 45 -4.62 11.11 -8.67
C GLY A 45 -5.87 10.42 -8.15
N ASN A 46 -6.05 10.57 -6.87
CA ASN A 46 -7.19 10.04 -6.16
C ASN A 46 -7.79 11.09 -5.21
N PHE A 47 -9.00 10.80 -4.82
CA PHE A 47 -9.76 11.57 -3.87
C PHE A 47 -10.43 10.60 -2.89
N THR A 48 -10.15 10.77 -1.60
CA THR A 48 -10.70 9.92 -0.55
C THR A 48 -11.71 10.70 0.30
N VAL A 49 -12.90 10.14 0.42
CA VAL A 49 -13.91 10.57 1.38
C VAL A 49 -13.89 9.59 2.55
N GLY A 50 -13.43 10.05 3.70
CA GLY A 50 -13.42 9.28 4.94
C GLY A 50 -14.57 9.69 5.86
N ALA A 51 -15.14 8.72 6.57
CA ALA A 51 -16.08 8.95 7.66
C ALA A 51 -15.70 8.08 8.85
N SER A 52 -15.69 8.64 10.06
CA SER A 52 -15.38 7.87 11.27
C SER A 52 -16.30 8.21 12.42
N THR A 53 -16.54 7.24 13.29
CA THR A 53 -17.34 7.41 14.50
C THR A 53 -16.92 6.43 15.59
N GLU A 54 -17.25 6.75 16.83
CA GLU A 54 -17.11 5.83 17.97
C GLU A 54 -18.51 5.35 18.40
N THR A 55 -18.66 4.04 18.54
CA THR A 55 -19.90 3.44 19.01
C THR A 55 -20.05 3.60 20.54
N ALA A 56 -21.27 3.51 21.05
CA ALA A 56 -21.54 3.55 22.50
C ALA A 56 -20.79 2.45 23.29
N ASN A 57 -20.35 1.38 22.63
CA ASN A 57 -19.61 0.28 23.23
C ASN A 57 -18.08 0.46 23.10
N GLY A 58 -17.62 1.63 22.64
CA GLY A 58 -16.20 1.95 22.49
C GLY A 58 -15.51 1.28 21.30
N LEU A 59 -16.26 0.89 20.27
CA LEU A 59 -15.67 0.49 18.99
C LEU A 59 -15.48 1.72 18.12
N SER A 60 -14.30 1.87 17.56
CA SER A 60 -14.05 2.82 16.47
C SER A 60 -14.47 2.18 15.14
N VAL A 61 -15.23 2.92 14.34
CA VAL A 61 -15.66 2.49 13.01
C VAL A 61 -15.30 3.59 12.02
N SER A 62 -14.60 3.25 10.96
CA SER A 62 -14.32 4.16 9.85
C SER A 62 -14.63 3.50 8.52
N ALA A 63 -14.99 4.33 7.55
CA ALA A 63 -15.21 3.92 6.18
C ALA A 63 -14.52 4.93 5.25
N ASP A 64 -13.85 4.43 4.24
CA ASP A 64 -13.20 5.23 3.21
C ASP A 64 -13.74 4.84 1.83
N ILE A 65 -13.96 5.84 0.99
CA ILE A 65 -14.33 5.69 -0.41
C ILE A 65 -13.26 6.43 -1.20
N ILE A 66 -12.55 5.71 -2.05
CA ILE A 66 -11.52 6.25 -2.94
C ILE A 66 -12.12 6.40 -4.33
N ILE A 67 -11.92 7.56 -4.94
CA ILE A 67 -12.34 7.88 -6.30
C ILE A 67 -11.07 8.27 -7.05
N ASP A 68 -10.69 7.52 -8.06
CA ASP A 68 -9.56 7.85 -8.91
C ASP A 68 -9.99 8.73 -10.12
N ASN A 69 -9.00 9.31 -10.80
CA ASN A 69 -9.25 10.20 -11.93
C ASN A 69 -9.43 9.45 -13.27
N GLU A 70 -9.20 8.16 -13.32
CA GLU A 70 -9.38 7.35 -14.53
C GLU A 70 -10.85 7.00 -14.77
N GLY A 71 -11.72 7.30 -13.79
CA GLY A 71 -13.16 7.11 -13.89
C GLY A 71 -13.58 5.65 -13.94
N GLY A 72 -12.68 4.77 -13.50
CA GLY A 72 -12.93 3.35 -13.30
C GLY A 72 -13.63 3.08 -11.96
N GLU A 73 -14.13 1.87 -11.80
CA GLU A 73 -14.68 1.36 -10.53
C GLU A 73 -13.57 1.00 -9.52
N ASP A 74 -12.32 1.32 -9.85
CA ASP A 74 -11.10 0.89 -9.14
C ASP A 74 -10.75 1.75 -7.94
N GLY A 75 -11.59 2.74 -7.62
CA GLY A 75 -11.37 3.63 -6.48
C GLY A 75 -11.52 2.99 -5.11
N GLY A 76 -11.79 1.73 -5.00
CA GLY A 76 -11.87 0.99 -3.74
C GLY A 76 -12.77 1.59 -2.66
N SER A 77 -13.29 0.75 -1.80
CA SER A 77 -13.96 1.18 -0.57
C SER A 77 -13.66 0.23 0.57
N SER A 78 -13.42 0.76 1.75
CA SER A 78 -13.09 -0.02 2.93
C SER A 78 -13.93 0.36 4.14
N LEU A 79 -14.11 -0.60 5.05
CA LEU A 79 -14.73 -0.41 6.35
C LEU A 79 -13.82 -1.01 7.41
N THR A 80 -13.34 -0.19 8.34
CA THR A 80 -12.52 -0.62 9.46
C THR A 80 -13.33 -0.60 10.76
N ILE A 81 -13.25 -1.67 11.54
CA ILE A 81 -13.84 -1.78 12.88
C ILE A 81 -12.73 -2.13 13.85
N ALA A 82 -12.41 -1.21 14.76
CA ALA A 82 -11.34 -1.40 15.74
C ALA A 82 -11.86 -1.41 17.19
N GLY A 83 -11.19 -2.19 18.03
CA GLY A 83 -11.52 -2.35 19.44
C GLY A 83 -10.46 -3.12 20.21
N THR A 84 -10.82 -3.70 21.34
CA THR A 84 -9.90 -4.50 22.16
C THR A 84 -9.43 -5.80 21.48
N PHE A 85 -10.11 -6.23 20.41
CA PHE A 85 -9.76 -7.39 19.58
C PHE A 85 -8.76 -7.05 18.46
N GLY A 86 -8.32 -5.79 18.36
CA GLY A 86 -7.51 -5.29 17.26
C GLY A 86 -8.35 -4.51 16.25
N SER A 87 -7.98 -4.57 14.95
CA SER A 87 -8.67 -3.91 13.85
C SER A 87 -9.08 -4.93 12.80
N LEU A 88 -10.33 -4.91 12.39
CA LEU A 88 -10.88 -5.68 11.28
C LEU A 88 -11.14 -4.74 10.12
N ASP A 89 -10.53 -5.02 8.98
CA ASP A 89 -10.62 -4.26 7.74
C ASP A 89 -11.42 -5.09 6.72
N LEU A 90 -12.40 -4.48 6.07
CA LEU A 90 -13.36 -5.13 5.18
C LEU A 90 -13.49 -4.32 3.89
N GLY A 91 -13.63 -4.98 2.75
CA GLY A 91 -13.73 -4.37 1.44
C GLY A 91 -12.39 -4.38 0.74
N ASP A 92 -12.05 -3.31 0.07
CA ASP A 92 -10.74 -3.14 -0.57
C ASP A 92 -9.68 -2.89 0.51
N THR A 93 -8.95 -3.94 0.85
CA THR A 93 -7.95 -3.93 1.91
C THR A 93 -6.71 -4.71 1.46
N SER A 94 -5.57 -4.29 1.95
CA SER A 94 -4.28 -4.89 1.61
C SER A 94 -4.18 -6.35 2.03
N SER A 95 -3.47 -7.14 1.27
CA SER A 95 -3.09 -8.50 1.67
C SER A 95 -2.09 -8.48 2.83
N ALA A 96 -1.84 -9.64 3.44
CA ALA A 96 -0.85 -9.73 4.50
C ALA A 96 0.56 -9.39 3.99
N ALA A 97 0.86 -9.73 2.76
CA ALA A 97 2.15 -9.45 2.12
C ALA A 97 2.39 -7.95 1.99
N ASP A 98 1.40 -7.16 1.60
CA ASP A 98 1.45 -5.70 1.47
C ASP A 98 1.88 -4.97 2.77
N SER A 99 1.67 -5.60 3.92
CA SER A 99 2.13 -5.05 5.20
C SER A 99 3.66 -5.10 5.41
N VAL A 100 4.40 -5.80 4.55
CA VAL A 100 5.85 -6.04 4.68
C VAL A 100 6.66 -5.84 3.41
N ASP A 101 6.03 -5.64 2.26
CA ASP A 101 6.67 -5.32 0.98
C ASP A 101 6.95 -3.82 0.80
N ASP A 102 7.27 -3.37 -0.38
CA ASP A 102 7.49 -1.97 -0.80
C ASP A 102 8.49 -1.17 0.04
N ARG A 103 9.42 -1.85 0.70
CA ARG A 103 10.42 -1.19 1.55
C ARG A 103 11.46 -0.42 0.76
N THR A 104 11.64 -0.77 -0.50
CA THR A 104 12.60 -0.17 -1.43
C THR A 104 11.92 0.69 -2.49
N ASP A 105 10.60 0.74 -2.53
CA ASP A 105 9.84 1.61 -3.40
C ASP A 105 9.92 3.06 -2.90
N TYR A 106 10.87 3.80 -3.47
CA TYR A 106 11.16 5.19 -3.12
C TYR A 106 10.79 6.16 -4.23
N ASP A 107 10.62 5.66 -5.43
CA ASP A 107 10.29 6.47 -6.59
C ASP A 107 8.79 6.84 -6.64
N LYS A 108 8.43 7.65 -7.60
CA LYS A 108 7.07 8.17 -7.74
C LYS A 108 6.31 7.55 -8.91
N VAL A 109 7.03 7.25 -9.98
CA VAL A 109 6.42 6.89 -11.27
C VAL A 109 7.01 5.60 -11.83
N LEU A 110 8.27 5.31 -11.51
CA LEU A 110 9.00 4.25 -12.19
C LEU A 110 8.83 2.86 -11.56
N GLY A 111 8.30 2.78 -10.33
CA GLY A 111 7.91 1.56 -9.63
C GLY A 111 9.05 0.54 -9.50
N LEU A 112 9.84 0.63 -8.44
CA LEU A 112 10.90 -0.31 -8.13
C LEU A 112 10.69 -0.89 -6.72
N GLY A 113 9.89 -1.92 -6.63
CA GLY A 113 9.54 -2.59 -5.39
C GLY A 113 8.84 -3.91 -5.65
N THR A 114 8.73 -4.74 -4.64
CA THR A 114 7.89 -5.95 -4.69
C THR A 114 6.45 -5.55 -4.51
N THR A 115 5.53 -6.11 -5.27
CA THR A 115 4.11 -5.77 -5.21
C THR A 115 3.32 -6.93 -4.64
N ALA A 116 2.48 -6.65 -3.65
CA ALA A 116 1.53 -7.61 -3.11
C ALA A 116 0.11 -7.27 -3.56
N GLY A 117 -0.75 -8.28 -3.60
CA GLY A 117 -2.14 -8.13 -4.02
C GLY A 117 -3.06 -7.66 -2.88
N ASP A 118 -4.30 -7.39 -3.24
CA ASP A 118 -5.36 -6.99 -2.33
C ASP A 118 -6.06 -8.17 -1.66
N ALA A 119 -6.78 -7.89 -0.59
CA ALA A 119 -7.63 -8.85 0.13
C ALA A 119 -9.01 -8.23 0.37
N GLY A 120 -10.01 -9.07 0.62
CA GLY A 120 -11.36 -8.59 0.98
C GLY A 120 -11.58 -8.46 2.48
N ILE A 121 -10.74 -9.11 3.28
CA ILE A 121 -10.78 -9.10 4.75
C ILE A 121 -9.37 -9.06 5.29
N GLY A 122 -9.11 -8.13 6.20
CA GLY A 122 -7.86 -8.01 6.96
C GLY A 122 -8.13 -7.97 8.45
N TRP A 123 -7.25 -8.55 9.25
CA TRP A 123 -7.33 -8.47 10.70
C TRP A 123 -5.95 -8.22 11.32
N THR A 124 -5.78 -7.02 11.86
CA THR A 124 -4.64 -6.71 12.73
C THR A 124 -4.96 -7.16 14.15
N LEU A 125 -4.20 -8.11 14.68
CA LEU A 125 -4.39 -8.61 16.04
C LEU A 125 -4.02 -7.54 17.08
N PRO A 126 -4.60 -7.62 18.29
CA PRO A 126 -4.20 -6.75 19.39
C PRO A 126 -2.69 -6.86 19.67
N THR A 127 -2.04 -5.74 19.94
CA THR A 127 -0.62 -5.74 20.29
C THR A 127 -0.37 -6.44 21.62
N MET A 128 0.20 -7.64 21.59
CA MET A 128 0.57 -8.43 22.76
C MET A 128 2.00 -8.18 23.21
N VAL A 129 2.88 -7.87 22.27
CA VAL A 129 4.29 -7.54 22.50
C VAL A 129 4.59 -6.18 21.89
N PRO A 130 5.17 -5.23 22.64
CA PRO A 130 5.53 -3.93 22.10
C PRO A 130 6.40 -4.04 20.83
N GLY A 131 5.99 -3.37 19.77
CA GLY A 131 6.67 -3.38 18.48
C GLY A 131 6.30 -4.54 17.55
N LEU A 132 5.65 -5.61 18.05
CA LEU A 132 5.16 -6.70 17.21
C LEU A 132 3.75 -6.40 16.71
N LYS A 133 3.56 -6.51 15.40
CA LYS A 133 2.24 -6.55 14.75
C LYS A 133 2.07 -7.91 14.09
N VAL A 134 0.86 -8.43 14.17
CA VAL A 134 0.43 -9.65 13.47
C VAL A 134 -0.78 -9.26 12.64
N TYR A 135 -0.74 -9.56 11.36
CA TYR A 135 -1.83 -9.29 10.43
C TYR A 135 -2.19 -10.58 9.70
N VAL A 136 -3.49 -10.79 9.50
CA VAL A 136 -4.03 -11.92 8.76
C VAL A 136 -4.99 -11.37 7.72
N SER A 137 -4.92 -11.88 6.50
CA SER A 137 -5.80 -11.46 5.40
C SER A 137 -6.44 -12.65 4.72
N HIS A 138 -7.56 -12.38 4.05
CA HIS A 138 -8.22 -13.33 3.18
C HIS A 138 -8.78 -12.58 1.96
N GLY A 139 -8.29 -12.94 0.78
CA GLY A 139 -8.84 -12.55 -0.50
C GLY A 139 -9.77 -13.64 -0.99
N ALA A 140 -10.97 -13.27 -1.41
CA ALA A 140 -11.88 -14.19 -2.08
C ALA A 140 -11.63 -14.12 -3.60
N ASP A 141 -11.80 -15.25 -4.28
CA ASP A 141 -11.93 -15.24 -5.72
C ASP A 141 -13.22 -14.47 -6.08
N THR A 142 -13.07 -13.31 -6.70
CA THR A 142 -14.19 -12.44 -7.05
C THR A 142 -14.52 -12.45 -8.53
N ASP A 143 -13.74 -13.14 -9.36
CA ASP A 143 -13.90 -13.07 -10.81
C ASP A 143 -13.66 -14.42 -11.50
N GLU A 144 -14.71 -14.99 -12.09
CA GLU A 144 -14.63 -16.24 -12.88
C GLU A 144 -13.83 -16.05 -14.20
N GLU A 145 -13.48 -14.84 -14.59
CA GLU A 145 -12.78 -14.53 -15.85
C GLU A 145 -11.31 -14.13 -15.68
N THR A 146 -10.88 -13.75 -14.48
CA THR A 146 -9.48 -13.44 -14.15
C THR A 146 -8.98 -14.43 -13.11
N ASP A 147 -7.78 -14.98 -13.32
CA ASP A 147 -7.11 -15.95 -12.42
C ASP A 147 -6.75 -15.35 -11.03
N SER A 148 -7.65 -14.58 -10.42
CA SER A 148 -7.52 -14.09 -9.04
C SER A 148 -7.86 -15.22 -8.08
N GLU A 149 -6.87 -16.03 -7.74
CA GLU A 149 -7.08 -17.12 -6.80
C GLU A 149 -7.38 -16.61 -5.39
N ALA A 150 -8.36 -17.24 -4.72
CA ALA A 150 -8.58 -16.99 -3.31
C ALA A 150 -7.28 -17.28 -2.52
N HIS A 151 -6.93 -16.42 -1.60
CA HIS A 151 -5.72 -16.57 -0.82
C HIS A 151 -5.93 -16.24 0.65
N THR A 152 -5.12 -16.82 1.50
CA THR A 152 -5.04 -16.49 2.92
C THR A 152 -3.63 -16.10 3.28
N GLY A 153 -3.47 -14.92 3.86
CA GLY A 153 -2.16 -14.37 4.20
C GLY A 153 -1.95 -14.23 5.70
N VAL A 154 -0.69 -14.33 6.11
CA VAL A 154 -0.23 -14.00 7.47
C VAL A 154 1.02 -13.16 7.38
N ALA A 155 1.06 -12.04 8.12
CA ALA A 155 2.24 -11.21 8.26
C ALA A 155 2.65 -10.99 9.71
N LEU A 156 3.94 -10.91 9.92
CA LEU A 156 4.58 -10.56 11.18
C LEU A 156 5.52 -9.39 10.92
N SER A 157 5.33 -8.28 11.60
CA SER A 157 6.30 -7.19 11.57
C SER A 157 6.72 -6.82 12.98
N TYR A 158 8.02 -6.54 13.15
CA TYR A 158 8.58 -6.13 14.42
C TYR A 158 9.42 -4.88 14.26
N ALA A 159 9.13 -3.86 15.05
CA ALA A 159 9.88 -2.61 15.06
C ALA A 159 10.46 -2.34 16.46
N THR A 160 11.73 -2.02 16.52
CA THR A 160 12.42 -1.65 17.76
C THR A 160 13.49 -0.59 17.49
N GLY A 161 13.34 0.58 18.12
CA GLY A 161 14.23 1.71 17.88
C GLY A 161 14.26 2.07 16.38
N PRO A 162 15.46 2.14 15.76
CA PRO A 162 15.59 2.53 14.37
C PRO A 162 15.41 1.38 13.37
N VAL A 163 15.10 0.17 13.82
CA VAL A 163 15.05 -1.03 12.97
C VAL A 163 13.65 -1.59 12.91
N SER A 164 13.19 -1.95 11.72
CA SER A 164 11.98 -2.74 11.48
C SER A 164 12.32 -3.95 10.60
N VAL A 165 11.67 -5.07 10.87
CA VAL A 165 11.73 -6.29 10.05
C VAL A 165 10.34 -6.83 9.85
N GLY A 166 10.10 -7.50 8.74
CA GLY A 166 8.82 -8.11 8.42
C GLY A 166 8.99 -9.41 7.66
N TRP A 167 8.00 -10.26 7.82
CA TRP A 167 7.81 -11.48 7.06
C TRP A 167 6.32 -11.67 6.81
N ALA A 168 5.97 -12.09 5.61
CA ALA A 168 4.60 -12.49 5.27
C ALA A 168 4.59 -13.69 4.33
N GLU A 169 3.49 -14.41 4.35
CA GLU A 169 3.20 -15.51 3.44
C GLU A 169 1.73 -15.42 3.03
N ASN A 170 1.48 -15.39 1.73
CA ASN A 170 0.17 -15.60 1.14
C ASN A 170 0.12 -17.03 0.59
N ASN A 171 -0.91 -17.78 0.97
CA ASN A 171 -1.18 -19.13 0.49
C ASN A 171 -2.39 -19.07 -0.44
N ASN A 172 -2.20 -19.45 -1.69
CA ASN A 172 -3.23 -19.52 -2.70
C ASN A 172 -3.99 -20.85 -2.60
N ASP A 173 -5.22 -20.89 -3.08
CA ASP A 173 -6.07 -22.09 -2.99
C ASP A 173 -5.56 -23.27 -3.85
N ASP A 174 -4.75 -23.00 -4.89
CA ASP A 174 -4.05 -24.02 -5.67
C ASP A 174 -2.90 -24.70 -4.93
N GLY A 175 -2.52 -24.17 -3.74
CA GLY A 175 -1.44 -24.62 -2.89
C GLY A 175 -0.11 -23.98 -3.18
N THR A 176 -0.03 -23.02 -4.09
CA THR A 176 1.17 -22.18 -4.29
C THR A 176 1.28 -21.12 -3.19
N LYS A 177 2.47 -20.54 -3.05
CA LYS A 177 2.77 -19.57 -2.00
C LYS A 177 3.54 -18.39 -2.56
N ILE A 178 3.27 -17.22 -1.98
CA ILE A 178 4.12 -16.05 -2.16
C ILE A 178 4.65 -15.66 -0.78
N THR A 179 5.96 -15.61 -0.65
CA THR A 179 6.64 -15.27 0.61
C THR A 179 7.38 -13.95 0.47
N TYR A 180 7.22 -13.08 1.45
CA TYR A 180 7.91 -11.79 1.54
C TYR A 180 8.73 -11.72 2.82
N VAL A 181 9.93 -11.13 2.73
CA VAL A 181 10.75 -10.80 3.88
C VAL A 181 11.49 -9.50 3.62
N GLY A 182 11.49 -8.61 4.60
CA GLY A 182 12.21 -7.36 4.45
C GLY A 182 12.57 -6.70 5.76
N GLY A 183 13.40 -5.67 5.67
CA GLY A 183 13.80 -4.89 6.82
C GLY A 183 14.31 -3.51 6.45
N THR A 184 14.12 -2.56 7.36
CA THR A 184 14.60 -1.19 7.24
C THR A 184 15.33 -0.79 8.50
N ALA A 185 16.47 -0.11 8.35
CA ALA A 185 17.19 0.51 9.45
C ALA A 185 17.42 1.99 9.14
N THR A 186 17.10 2.89 10.11
CA THR A 186 17.19 4.33 9.93
C THR A 186 18.14 4.94 10.96
N PHE A 187 19.18 5.62 10.50
CA PHE A 187 20.17 6.28 11.34
C PHE A 187 20.57 7.64 10.75
N GLY A 188 20.48 8.70 11.54
CA GLY A 188 20.96 10.03 11.15
C GLY A 188 20.35 10.57 9.86
N GLY A 189 19.08 10.30 9.58
CA GLY A 189 18.39 10.70 8.34
C GLY A 189 18.62 9.77 7.15
N VAL A 190 19.45 8.73 7.29
CA VAL A 190 19.65 7.68 6.27
C VAL A 190 18.78 6.47 6.63
N ALA A 191 17.95 6.03 5.71
CA ALA A 191 17.25 4.75 5.78
C ALA A 191 17.89 3.78 4.77
N VAL A 192 18.14 2.55 5.21
CA VAL A 192 18.57 1.44 4.36
C VAL A 192 17.52 0.35 4.45
N SER A 193 17.03 -0.08 3.32
CA SER A 193 16.01 -1.14 3.22
C SER A 193 16.50 -2.30 2.37
N ILE A 194 16.05 -3.49 2.72
CA ILE A 194 16.20 -4.72 1.93
C ILE A 194 14.87 -5.46 1.93
N GLU A 195 14.57 -6.10 0.82
CA GLU A 195 13.39 -6.96 0.70
C GLU A 195 13.62 -8.09 -0.29
N ARG A 196 12.85 -9.14 -0.14
CA ARG A 196 12.83 -10.28 -1.03
C ARG A 196 11.41 -10.83 -1.11
N MET A 197 11.00 -11.17 -2.32
CA MET A 197 9.78 -11.91 -2.63
C MET A 197 10.15 -13.20 -3.33
N ASP A 198 9.42 -14.27 -3.03
CA ASP A 198 9.55 -15.59 -3.64
C ASP A 198 8.14 -16.07 -3.97
N ASP A 199 7.85 -16.29 -5.26
CA ASP A 199 6.57 -16.72 -5.79
C ASP A 199 6.70 -18.11 -6.41
N ASP A 200 6.16 -19.11 -5.71
CA ASP A 200 6.20 -20.52 -6.14
C ASP A 200 5.36 -20.78 -7.40
N ALA A 201 4.32 -19.97 -7.64
CA ALA A 201 3.41 -20.17 -8.78
C ALA A 201 4.11 -19.89 -10.12
N THR A 202 4.93 -18.84 -10.14
CA THR A 202 5.60 -18.37 -11.36
C THR A 202 7.08 -18.71 -11.38
N ASP A 203 7.62 -19.36 -10.33
CA ASP A 203 9.06 -19.58 -10.11
C ASP A 203 9.83 -18.26 -10.21
N THR A 204 9.24 -17.19 -9.64
CA THR A 204 9.77 -15.83 -9.66
C THR A 204 10.35 -15.48 -8.30
N GLU A 205 11.57 -14.96 -8.30
CA GLU A 205 12.25 -14.41 -7.15
C GLU A 205 12.60 -12.95 -7.42
N GLN A 206 12.27 -12.05 -6.48
CA GLN A 206 12.70 -10.66 -6.50
C GLN A 206 13.52 -10.37 -5.26
N ALA A 207 14.63 -9.65 -5.42
CA ALA A 207 15.45 -9.18 -4.33
C ALA A 207 15.79 -7.71 -4.56
N ALA A 208 15.46 -6.87 -3.59
CA ALA A 208 15.69 -5.44 -3.70
C ALA A 208 16.45 -4.90 -2.48
N MET A 209 17.24 -3.86 -2.72
CA MET A 209 17.91 -3.06 -1.70
C MET A 209 17.88 -1.59 -2.05
N GLY A 210 17.74 -0.75 -1.03
CA GLY A 210 17.67 0.68 -1.27
C GLY A 210 18.24 1.51 -0.12
N VAL A 211 18.59 2.73 -0.45
CA VAL A 211 19.00 3.76 0.50
C VAL A 211 18.25 5.05 0.22
N LYS A 212 17.74 5.67 1.29
CA LYS A 212 17.08 6.97 1.24
C LYS A 212 17.71 7.89 2.28
N TYR A 213 17.98 9.13 1.88
CA TYR A 213 18.57 10.15 2.75
C TYR A 213 17.75 11.43 2.74
N GLY A 214 17.19 11.79 3.90
CA GLY A 214 16.45 13.03 4.10
C GLY A 214 17.38 14.16 4.56
N MET A 215 17.33 15.30 3.87
CA MET A 215 18.12 16.49 4.16
C MET A 215 17.26 17.76 4.05
N GLY A 216 16.67 18.18 5.16
CA GLY A 216 15.70 19.28 5.15
C GLY A 216 14.50 18.97 4.27
N ASP A 217 14.22 19.82 3.30
CA ASP A 217 13.10 19.63 2.36
C ASP A 217 13.44 18.68 1.19
N MET A 218 14.66 18.17 1.14
CA MET A 218 15.13 17.29 0.06
C MET A 218 15.28 15.86 0.54
N THR A 219 14.86 14.91 -0.28
CA THR A 219 15.10 13.47 -0.13
C THR A 219 15.84 12.95 -1.35
N LEU A 220 16.97 12.30 -1.13
CA LEU A 220 17.71 11.55 -2.16
C LEU A 220 17.49 10.07 -1.94
N TYR A 221 17.39 9.30 -3.03
CA TYR A 221 17.29 7.84 -2.93
C TYR A 221 18.00 7.14 -4.07
N ALA A 222 18.36 5.90 -3.80
CA ALA A 222 18.80 4.92 -4.79
C ALA A 222 18.31 3.55 -4.37
N ALA A 223 17.83 2.76 -5.31
CA ALA A 223 17.42 1.38 -5.10
C ALA A 223 17.84 0.50 -6.27
N ASN A 224 18.03 -0.77 -6.02
CA ASN A 224 18.27 -1.79 -7.02
C ASN A 224 17.37 -2.98 -6.74
N MET A 225 16.79 -3.56 -7.79
CA MET A 225 15.98 -4.76 -7.74
C MET A 225 16.44 -5.75 -8.83
N GLU A 226 16.71 -6.97 -8.44
CA GLU A 226 16.92 -8.09 -9.34
C GLU A 226 15.68 -8.98 -9.35
N THR A 227 15.19 -9.30 -10.54
CA THR A 227 14.13 -10.29 -10.75
C THR A 227 14.70 -11.49 -11.46
N GLN A 228 14.47 -12.69 -10.92
CA GLN A 228 14.82 -13.97 -11.51
C GLN A 228 13.55 -14.76 -11.80
N ILE A 229 13.49 -15.39 -12.96
CA ILE A 229 12.45 -16.34 -13.34
C ILE A 229 13.12 -17.66 -13.68
N ALA A 230 12.68 -18.75 -13.04
CA ALA A 230 13.26 -20.09 -13.21
C ALA A 230 14.80 -20.09 -13.05
N ASN A 231 15.30 -19.40 -12.02
CA ASN A 231 16.73 -19.23 -11.70
C ASN A 231 17.56 -18.50 -12.79
N THR A 232 16.90 -17.73 -13.63
CA THR A 232 17.57 -16.90 -14.64
C THR A 232 17.26 -15.43 -14.36
N VAL A 233 18.28 -14.59 -14.29
CA VAL A 233 18.09 -13.14 -14.12
C VAL A 233 17.39 -12.56 -15.36
N ASP A 234 16.13 -12.14 -15.17
CA ASP A 234 15.28 -11.56 -16.22
C ASP A 234 15.39 -10.04 -16.25
N ALA A 235 15.42 -9.39 -15.06
CA ALA A 235 15.61 -7.97 -14.91
C ALA A 235 16.62 -7.66 -13.80
N ASP A 236 17.40 -6.57 -13.98
CA ASP A 236 18.31 -6.03 -12.98
C ASP A 236 18.24 -4.50 -13.07
N GLN A 237 17.37 -3.94 -12.28
CA GLN A 237 16.92 -2.56 -12.35
C GLN A 237 17.58 -1.72 -11.26
N THR A 238 17.92 -0.50 -11.60
CA THR A 238 18.42 0.49 -10.65
C THR A 238 17.64 1.79 -10.82
N ALA A 239 17.09 2.31 -9.73
CA ALA A 239 16.46 3.62 -9.67
C ALA A 239 17.28 4.58 -8.81
N ILE A 240 17.38 5.82 -9.24
CA ILE A 240 17.93 6.93 -8.48
C ILE A 240 17.02 8.14 -8.61
N GLY A 241 16.86 8.91 -7.53
CA GLY A 241 16.01 10.08 -7.64
C GLY A 241 16.21 11.09 -6.52
N VAL A 242 15.56 12.22 -6.72
CA VAL A 242 15.45 13.31 -5.76
C VAL A 242 14.01 13.77 -5.69
N GLN A 243 13.54 13.98 -4.47
CA GLN A 243 12.26 14.62 -4.16
C GLN A 243 12.55 15.91 -3.38
N TYR A 244 11.81 16.96 -3.68
CA TYR A 244 11.93 18.25 -3.00
C TYR A 244 10.56 18.74 -2.56
N SER A 245 10.38 18.90 -1.25
CA SER A 245 9.14 19.45 -0.69
C SER A 245 9.10 20.96 -0.89
N LEU A 246 8.10 21.44 -1.61
CA LEU A 246 7.83 22.85 -1.83
C LEU A 246 6.97 23.47 -0.71
N GLY A 247 6.54 22.63 0.25
CA GLY A 247 5.57 22.99 1.28
C GLY A 247 4.13 22.93 0.80
N GLY A 248 3.17 23.02 1.74
CA GLY A 248 1.76 23.01 1.44
C GLY A 248 1.26 21.73 0.76
N GLY A 249 1.90 20.59 1.00
CA GLY A 249 1.55 19.31 0.37
C GLY A 249 2.14 19.11 -1.03
N VAL A 250 2.95 20.04 -1.53
CA VAL A 250 3.53 19.96 -2.88
C VAL A 250 4.94 19.39 -2.84
N THR A 251 5.21 18.38 -3.66
CA THR A 251 6.53 17.75 -3.85
C THR A 251 6.89 17.74 -5.33
N ALA A 252 8.07 18.25 -5.67
CA ALA A 252 8.65 18.07 -7.01
C ALA A 252 9.62 16.88 -6.98
N PHE A 253 9.71 16.14 -8.09
CA PHE A 253 10.61 14.99 -8.19
C PHE A 253 11.31 14.90 -9.55
N LEU A 254 12.46 14.27 -9.53
CA LEU A 254 13.21 13.83 -10.71
C LEU A 254 13.81 12.47 -10.39
N GLU A 255 13.59 11.51 -11.27
CA GLU A 255 14.04 10.13 -11.10
C GLU A 255 14.49 9.50 -12.42
N ASN A 256 15.35 8.51 -12.32
CA ASN A 256 15.83 7.73 -13.45
C ASN A 256 15.88 6.26 -13.06
N ARG A 257 15.40 5.39 -13.94
CA ARG A 257 15.51 3.94 -13.86
C ARG A 257 16.29 3.41 -15.06
N THR A 258 17.15 2.46 -14.78
CA THR A 258 17.88 1.71 -15.81
C THR A 258 17.74 0.21 -15.56
N ASP A 259 17.73 -0.57 -16.63
CA ASP A 259 17.73 -2.03 -16.55
C ASP A 259 18.96 -2.57 -17.32
N SER A 260 19.84 -3.27 -16.60
CA SER A 260 21.08 -3.81 -17.19
C SER A 260 20.83 -4.98 -18.14
N LYS A 261 19.63 -5.57 -18.14
CA LYS A 261 19.21 -6.67 -19.04
C LYS A 261 18.44 -6.17 -20.24
N ASP A 262 17.69 -5.10 -20.09
CA ASP A 262 16.89 -4.50 -21.15
C ASP A 262 17.01 -2.97 -21.14
N ALA A 263 17.96 -2.45 -21.94
CA ALA A 263 18.14 -1.00 -22.08
C ALA A 263 16.92 -0.29 -22.70
N THR A 264 15.94 -1.01 -23.24
CA THR A 264 14.68 -0.40 -23.69
C THR A 264 13.73 -0.07 -22.55
N ALA A 265 13.98 -0.60 -21.35
CA ALA A 265 13.28 -0.28 -20.13
C ALA A 265 13.84 0.95 -19.39
N ASP A 266 14.94 1.54 -19.87
CA ASP A 266 15.51 2.75 -19.29
C ASP A 266 14.53 3.92 -19.42
N SER A 267 14.35 4.64 -18.32
CA SER A 267 13.39 5.74 -18.25
C SER A 267 13.86 6.86 -17.30
N THR A 268 13.40 8.06 -17.60
CA THR A 268 13.57 9.24 -16.75
C THR A 268 12.23 9.91 -16.57
N ALA A 269 11.86 10.21 -15.34
CA ALA A 269 10.62 10.92 -15.04
C ALA A 269 10.90 12.18 -14.20
N ALA A 270 10.10 13.22 -14.45
CA ALA A 270 10.08 14.43 -13.66
C ALA A 270 8.64 14.90 -13.48
N GLY A 271 8.31 15.36 -12.28
CA GLY A 271 6.93 15.74 -12.02
C GLY A 271 6.73 16.51 -10.73
N VAL A 272 5.46 16.72 -10.44
CA VAL A 272 4.99 17.39 -9.23
C VAL A 272 3.79 16.64 -8.70
N GLU A 273 3.82 16.31 -7.43
CA GLU A 273 2.70 15.75 -6.67
C GLU A 273 2.13 16.80 -5.72
N PHE A 274 0.82 16.86 -5.60
CA PHE A 274 0.10 17.65 -4.60
C PHE A 274 -0.78 16.73 -3.75
N LYS A 275 -0.55 16.71 -2.45
CA LYS A 275 -1.39 16.04 -1.43
C LYS A 275 -2.13 17.06 -0.59
N PHE A 276 -3.43 16.82 -0.34
CA PHE A 276 -4.30 17.72 0.42
C PHE A 276 -5.23 16.97 1.39
#